data_28b6bc668a985f3389576546e8da1fa6
#
_entry.id   28b6bc668a985f3389576546e8da1fa6
#
_cell.length_a   1.000
_cell.length_b   1.000
_cell.length_c   1.000
_cell.angle_alpha   90.00
_cell.angle_beta   90.00
_cell.angle_gamma   90.00
#
_symmetry.space_group_name_H-M   'P 1'
#
loop_
_entity.id
_entity.type
_entity.pdbx_description
1 polymer ?
#
loop_
_entity_poly.entity_id
_entity_poly.type
_entity_poly.pdbx_seq_one_letter_code
_entity_poly.pdbx_strand_id
1 'polypeptide(L)'
;MKHGKSLLCLLLALLLLTGCAPAAQSPAPAETQQTAEPQAAAAEEHAAPEQSAEQQPEQSDTITVTDHNDNVVTVPRRIDRIVVCDILPLPSVLSVFFDSAEKLVGIAPSSMSAAQNSLLSQLYPEILNAETGFMNGTDVNTEELMKLAPDVVFYSAMNPALGEKLQTAGFCAVAVSANKWEYDCI
;
A
#
# COMPACT_ATOMS: atom_id res chain seq x y z
N MET A 1 47.55 -3.10 28.71
CA MET A 1 47.17 -4.34 29.40
C MET A 1 45.64 -4.43 29.25
N LYS A 2 45.00 -5.29 28.47
CA LYS A 2 45.10 -6.71 28.20
C LYS A 2 44.46 -6.97 26.81
N HIS A 3 45.29 -7.46 25.90
CA HIS A 3 44.84 -8.15 24.70
C HIS A 3 44.54 -9.61 25.07
N GLY A 4 43.41 -10.13 24.68
CA GLY A 4 43.19 -11.54 24.88
C GLY A 4 41.73 -11.94 24.86
N LYS A 5 41.08 -11.97 23.67
CA LYS A 5 39.88 -12.80 23.38
C LYS A 5 39.55 -12.79 21.87
N SER A 6 40.59 -12.86 21.05
CA SER A 6 40.43 -12.88 19.57
C SER A 6 41.04 -14.14 18.97
N LEU A 7 40.76 -15.31 19.53
CA LEU A 7 41.31 -16.57 18.98
C LEU A 7 40.40 -17.79 19.17
N LEU A 8 39.07 -17.63 19.10
CA LEU A 8 38.17 -18.79 19.23
C LEU A 8 36.99 -18.78 18.23
N CYS A 9 37.14 -18.18 17.07
CA CYS A 9 36.11 -18.24 16.02
C CYS A 9 36.66 -18.63 14.62
N LEU A 10 37.79 -19.37 14.57
CA LEU A 10 38.38 -19.74 13.29
C LEU A 10 38.44 -21.28 13.08
N LEU A 11 37.50 -22.02 13.63
CA LEU A 11 37.52 -23.50 13.49
C LEU A 11 36.10 -24.11 13.43
N LEU A 12 35.23 -23.57 12.56
CA LEU A 12 33.98 -24.27 12.18
C LEU A 12 33.49 -23.90 10.78
N ALA A 13 34.38 -23.97 9.83
CA ALA A 13 34.05 -23.81 8.42
C ALA A 13 34.76 -24.88 7.61
N LEU A 14 34.33 -26.11 7.74
CA LEU A 14 34.62 -27.14 6.74
C LEU A 14 33.80 -28.41 7.06
N LEU A 15 32.75 -28.62 6.30
CA LEU A 15 32.13 -29.91 6.00
C LEU A 15 30.67 -29.67 5.61
N LEU A 16 30.43 -29.71 4.33
CA LEU A 16 29.48 -30.64 3.70
C LEU A 16 29.17 -30.16 2.27
N LEU A 17 30.08 -30.54 1.38
CA LEU A 17 29.79 -30.77 -0.03
C LEU A 17 29.35 -32.22 -0.16
N THR A 18 28.21 -32.49 -0.76
CA THR A 18 27.76 -33.65 -1.53
C THR A 18 26.23 -33.63 -1.51
N GLY A 19 25.55 -33.71 -2.61
CA GLY A 19 25.46 -34.42 -3.82
C GLY A 19 24.28 -33.88 -4.61
N CYS A 20 24.49 -33.62 -5.83
CA CYS A 20 24.17 -34.40 -7.01
C CYS A 20 22.69 -34.48 -7.40
N ALA A 21 22.42 -33.87 -8.53
CA ALA A 21 21.30 -33.99 -9.47
C ALA A 21 21.13 -35.42 -10.03
N PRO A 22 20.30 -35.77 -11.07
CA PRO A 22 19.44 -34.95 -11.94
C PRO A 22 18.14 -35.67 -12.44
N ALA A 23 17.42 -34.97 -13.35
CA ALA A 23 16.65 -35.51 -14.49
C ALA A 23 15.26 -36.13 -14.16
N ALA A 24 14.24 -36.03 -14.94
CA ALA A 24 14.01 -35.83 -16.36
C ALA A 24 12.51 -35.72 -16.66
N GLN A 25 12.23 -35.00 -17.70
CA GLN A 25 11.34 -35.31 -18.84
C GLN A 25 9.84 -35.08 -18.75
N SER A 26 9.45 -34.14 -19.57
CA SER A 26 8.18 -34.01 -20.30
C SER A 26 7.84 -35.28 -21.11
N PRO A 27 6.56 -35.56 -21.40
CA PRO A 27 6.12 -35.17 -22.75
C PRO A 27 4.66 -34.65 -22.85
N ALA A 28 4.43 -33.76 -23.75
CA ALA A 28 3.18 -33.65 -24.50
C ALA A 28 3.22 -34.75 -25.57
N PRO A 29 2.12 -35.26 -26.12
CA PRO A 29 1.37 -34.57 -27.16
C PRO A 29 -0.16 -34.98 -27.24
N ALA A 30 -1.02 -34.27 -27.93
CA ALA A 30 -1.58 -34.60 -29.23
C ALA A 30 -2.88 -33.84 -29.52
N GLU A 31 -2.88 -33.24 -30.66
CA GLU A 31 -4.03 -32.70 -31.41
C GLU A 31 -5.10 -33.75 -31.65
N THR A 32 -6.36 -33.32 -31.70
CA THR A 32 -7.29 -33.87 -32.66
C THR A 32 -8.25 -32.78 -33.17
N GLN A 33 -8.05 -32.44 -34.42
CA GLN A 33 -8.99 -31.70 -35.27
C GLN A 33 -10.20 -32.60 -35.55
N GLN A 34 -11.39 -32.02 -35.56
CA GLN A 34 -12.43 -32.50 -36.46
C GLN A 34 -13.38 -31.37 -36.90
N THR A 35 -13.31 -31.16 -38.16
CA THR A 35 -14.10 -30.39 -39.10
C THR A 35 -15.52 -30.93 -39.23
N ALA A 36 -16.51 -30.06 -39.34
CA ALA A 36 -17.51 -30.06 -40.41
C ALA A 36 -18.64 -29.04 -40.15
N GLU A 37 -18.79 -28.18 -41.09
CA GLU A 37 -19.95 -27.35 -41.50
C GLU A 37 -20.89 -28.20 -42.36
N PRO A 38 -22.03 -27.72 -42.93
CA PRO A 38 -23.01 -26.70 -42.48
C PRO A 38 -24.47 -27.22 -42.60
N GLN A 39 -25.45 -26.52 -42.04
CA GLN A 39 -26.79 -26.51 -42.66
C GLN A 39 -27.62 -25.28 -42.28
N ALA A 40 -28.24 -24.75 -43.33
CA ALA A 40 -28.93 -23.50 -43.44
C ALA A 40 -30.41 -23.53 -43.01
N ALA A 41 -30.92 -22.34 -42.78
CA ALA A 41 -32.27 -21.83 -42.97
C ALA A 41 -33.33 -22.10 -41.89
N ALA A 42 -33.74 -21.01 -41.21
CA ALA A 42 -35.10 -20.46 -41.40
C ALA A 42 -35.24 -19.15 -40.61
N ALA A 43 -35.74 -18.13 -41.27
CA ALA A 43 -36.13 -16.86 -40.73
C ALA A 43 -37.39 -17.01 -39.86
N GLU A 44 -37.37 -16.44 -38.68
CA GLU A 44 -38.59 -15.94 -38.02
C GLU A 44 -38.31 -14.62 -37.35
N GLU A 45 -38.99 -13.63 -37.84
CA GLU A 45 -39.17 -12.28 -37.37
C GLU A 45 -39.75 -12.32 -35.96
N HIS A 46 -38.99 -11.85 -34.93
CA HIS A 46 -39.56 -11.56 -33.63
C HIS A 46 -39.06 -10.23 -33.13
N ALA A 47 -40.04 -9.40 -32.81
CA ALA A 47 -40.01 -8.06 -32.28
C ALA A 47 -38.89 -7.83 -31.26
N ALA A 48 -38.19 -6.69 -31.38
CA ALA A 48 -37.28 -6.13 -30.42
C ALA A 48 -37.98 -5.90 -29.05
N PRO A 49 -37.44 -6.39 -27.94
CA PRO A 49 -37.75 -5.81 -26.68
C PRO A 49 -36.84 -4.58 -26.49
N GLU A 50 -37.45 -3.46 -26.19
CA GLU A 50 -36.81 -2.25 -25.70
C GLU A 50 -35.77 -2.62 -24.65
N GLN A 51 -34.50 -2.44 -24.97
CA GLN A 51 -33.43 -2.45 -24.02
C GLN A 51 -33.67 -1.28 -23.06
N SER A 52 -34.27 -1.62 -21.92
CA SER A 52 -34.18 -0.81 -20.73
C SER A 52 -32.69 -0.52 -20.51
N ALA A 53 -32.29 0.72 -20.67
CA ALA A 53 -30.97 1.19 -20.32
C ALA A 53 -30.78 0.88 -18.82
N GLU A 54 -30.06 -0.19 -18.51
CA GLU A 54 -29.52 -0.39 -17.19
C GLU A 54 -28.63 0.83 -16.92
N GLN A 55 -29.15 1.74 -16.12
CA GLN A 55 -28.40 2.80 -15.49
C GLN A 55 -27.32 2.11 -14.65
N GLN A 56 -26.10 2.06 -15.19
CA GLN A 56 -24.91 1.79 -14.40
C GLN A 56 -24.94 2.74 -13.21
N PRO A 57 -24.87 2.25 -11.95
CA PRO A 57 -24.82 3.15 -10.82
C PRO A 57 -23.63 4.07 -11.00
N GLU A 58 -23.85 5.37 -11.00
CA GLU A 58 -22.79 6.37 -10.98
C GLU A 58 -21.87 6.01 -9.82
N GLN A 59 -20.66 5.53 -10.13
CA GLN A 59 -19.66 5.25 -9.12
C GLN A 59 -19.33 6.58 -8.47
N SER A 60 -19.77 6.76 -7.22
CA SER A 60 -19.42 7.94 -6.45
C SER A 60 -17.90 8.08 -6.39
N ASP A 61 -17.38 9.29 -6.55
CA ASP A 61 -15.93 9.58 -6.49
C ASP A 61 -15.33 9.34 -5.09
N THR A 62 -16.15 8.91 -4.14
CA THR A 62 -15.76 8.64 -2.77
C THR A 62 -16.21 7.27 -2.29
N ILE A 63 -15.54 6.75 -1.27
CA ILE A 63 -15.92 5.56 -0.52
C ILE A 63 -15.98 5.90 0.98
N THR A 64 -16.72 5.12 1.73
CA THR A 64 -16.79 5.24 3.19
C THR A 64 -16.02 4.09 3.82
N VAL A 65 -15.13 4.41 4.76
CA VAL A 65 -14.33 3.44 5.53
C VAL A 65 -14.54 3.69 7.03
N THR A 66 -14.44 2.64 7.83
CA THR A 66 -14.37 2.77 9.28
C THR A 66 -12.91 2.66 9.70
N ASP A 67 -12.39 3.66 10.40
CA ASP A 67 -11.00 3.69 10.86
C ASP A 67 -10.79 2.90 12.18
N HIS A 68 -9.55 2.81 12.66
CA HIS A 68 -9.24 2.07 13.88
C HIS A 68 -9.71 2.74 15.20
N ASN A 69 -10.30 3.91 15.11
CA ASN A 69 -10.98 4.60 16.23
C ASN A 69 -12.52 4.56 16.07
N ASP A 70 -13.03 3.67 15.21
CA ASP A 70 -14.44 3.50 14.89
C ASP A 70 -15.09 4.76 14.26
N ASN A 71 -14.28 5.67 13.71
CA ASN A 71 -14.81 6.82 12.96
C ASN A 71 -15.19 6.38 11.55
N VAL A 72 -16.36 6.84 11.10
CA VAL A 72 -16.80 6.68 9.72
C VAL A 72 -16.25 7.84 8.90
N VAL A 73 -15.31 7.56 7.99
CA VAL A 73 -14.59 8.56 7.19
C VAL A 73 -14.93 8.39 5.72
N THR A 74 -15.25 9.48 5.05
CA THR A 74 -15.42 9.51 3.60
C THR A 74 -14.08 9.83 2.94
N VAL A 75 -13.58 8.90 2.13
CA VAL A 75 -12.26 8.95 1.49
C VAL A 75 -12.44 9.06 -0.02
N PRO A 76 -11.64 9.85 -0.74
CA PRO A 76 -11.63 9.83 -2.20
C PRO A 76 -11.34 8.42 -2.73
N ARG A 77 -12.02 8.02 -3.77
CA ARG A 77 -11.77 6.71 -4.42
C ARG A 77 -10.38 6.66 -5.06
N ARG A 78 -9.89 7.80 -5.54
CA ARG A 78 -8.54 7.97 -6.04
C ARG A 78 -7.72 8.77 -5.04
N ILE A 79 -6.63 8.17 -4.58
CA ILE A 79 -5.68 8.76 -3.63
C ILE A 79 -4.33 8.83 -4.32
N ASP A 80 -3.85 10.04 -4.56
CA ASP A 80 -2.54 10.31 -5.16
C ASP A 80 -1.62 11.10 -4.22
N ARG A 81 -2.16 11.68 -3.13
CA ARG A 81 -1.42 12.51 -2.18
C ARG A 81 -1.68 12.06 -0.75
N ILE A 82 -0.70 11.40 -0.19
CA ILE A 82 -0.78 10.78 1.14
C ILE A 82 0.16 11.52 2.10
N VAL A 83 -0.35 11.87 3.26
CA VAL A 83 0.49 12.31 4.38
C VAL A 83 0.38 11.29 5.52
N VAL A 84 1.52 10.98 6.14
CA VAL A 84 1.61 10.12 7.34
C VAL A 84 2.23 10.92 8.48
N CYS A 85 1.46 11.16 9.55
CA CYS A 85 1.90 11.97 10.67
C CYS A 85 2.83 11.18 11.63
N ASP A 86 2.27 10.45 12.57
CA ASP A 86 3.00 9.91 13.73
C ASP A 86 3.08 8.37 13.76
N ILE A 87 3.06 7.73 12.58
CA ILE A 87 3.13 6.26 12.44
C ILE A 87 4.44 5.90 11.72
N LEU A 88 5.50 5.66 12.49
CA LEU A 88 6.85 5.43 11.98
C LEU A 88 6.94 4.38 10.85
N PRO A 89 6.33 3.18 10.94
CA PRO A 89 6.50 2.14 9.92
C PRO A 89 5.60 2.33 8.69
N LEU A 90 4.53 3.13 8.78
CA LEU A 90 3.52 3.18 7.73
C LEU A 90 4.05 3.69 6.38
N PRO A 91 4.93 4.71 6.30
CA PRO A 91 5.51 5.10 5.01
C PRO A 91 6.25 3.97 4.31
N SER A 92 6.98 3.14 5.06
CA SER A 92 7.67 1.97 4.49
C SER A 92 6.70 0.92 3.96
N VAL A 93 5.63 0.65 4.71
CA VAL A 93 4.57 -0.29 4.30
C VAL A 93 3.89 0.19 3.02
N LEU A 94 3.53 1.48 2.95
CA LEU A 94 2.88 2.06 1.78
C LEU A 94 3.82 2.07 0.56
N SER A 95 5.11 2.37 0.73
CA SER A 95 6.07 2.33 -0.37
C SER A 95 6.17 0.93 -0.98
N VAL A 96 6.22 -0.11 -0.15
CA VAL A 96 6.24 -1.51 -0.62
C VAL A 96 4.89 -1.89 -1.25
N PHE A 97 3.79 -1.48 -0.66
CA PHE A 97 2.44 -1.78 -1.16
C PHE A 97 2.19 -1.20 -2.56
N PHE A 98 2.63 0.04 -2.78
CA PHE A 98 2.47 0.72 -4.08
C PHE A 98 3.62 0.45 -5.05
N ASP A 99 4.68 -0.26 -4.61
CA ASP A 99 5.96 -0.37 -5.33
C ASP A 99 6.50 1.01 -5.77
N SER A 100 6.26 2.03 -4.96
CA SER A 100 6.65 3.44 -5.18
C SER A 100 6.40 4.27 -3.92
N ALA A 101 7.18 5.34 -3.73
CA ALA A 101 6.93 6.33 -2.69
C ALA A 101 6.38 7.68 -3.22
N GLU A 102 6.09 7.78 -4.52
CA GLU A 102 5.65 9.05 -5.15
C GLU A 102 4.38 9.64 -4.53
N LYS A 103 3.48 8.77 -4.04
CA LYS A 103 2.25 9.23 -3.40
C LYS A 103 2.46 9.82 -2.00
N LEU A 104 3.60 9.56 -1.37
CA LEU A 104 3.92 10.08 -0.04
C LEU A 104 4.42 11.53 -0.17
N VAL A 105 3.50 12.48 -0.06
CA VAL A 105 3.83 13.92 -0.17
C VAL A 105 4.32 14.52 1.15
N GLY A 106 4.04 13.86 2.28
CA GLY A 106 4.48 14.29 3.60
C GLY A 106 4.62 13.12 4.57
N ILE A 107 5.70 13.08 5.32
CA ILE A 107 5.96 12.08 6.38
C ILE A 107 6.56 12.74 7.60
N ALA A 108 6.42 12.09 8.77
CA ALA A 108 7.03 12.57 10.00
C ALA A 108 8.56 12.65 9.88
N PRO A 109 9.24 13.60 10.55
CA PRO A 109 10.70 13.70 10.57
C PRO A 109 11.39 12.41 11.03
N SER A 110 10.79 11.69 11.97
CA SER A 110 11.29 10.37 12.43
C SER A 110 11.24 9.31 11.33
N SER A 111 10.17 9.30 10.53
CA SER A 111 10.02 8.39 9.37
C SER A 111 11.02 8.74 8.28
N MET A 112 11.26 10.02 8.01
CA MET A 112 12.28 10.49 7.06
C MET A 112 13.67 10.04 7.52
N SER A 113 14.00 10.23 8.79
CA SER A 113 15.29 9.78 9.35
C SER A 113 15.46 8.26 9.21
N ALA A 114 14.40 7.49 9.49
CA ALA A 114 14.43 6.05 9.31
C ALA A 114 14.62 5.65 7.83
N ALA A 115 13.95 6.31 6.91
CA ALA A 115 14.09 6.07 5.47
C ALA A 115 15.51 6.33 4.98
N GLN A 116 16.10 7.46 5.37
CA GLN A 116 17.47 7.86 5.00
C GLN A 116 18.54 6.87 5.49
N ASN A 117 18.31 6.22 6.63
CA ASN A 117 19.24 5.30 7.27
C ASN A 117 18.91 3.81 7.04
N SER A 118 18.10 3.49 6.02
CA SER A 118 17.66 2.14 5.70
C SER A 118 17.76 1.85 4.20
N LEU A 119 17.43 0.61 3.81
CA LEU A 119 17.33 0.22 2.40
C LEU A 119 16.16 0.92 1.69
N LEU A 120 15.23 1.51 2.43
CA LEU A 120 14.02 2.11 1.85
C LEU A 120 14.37 3.22 0.84
N SER A 121 15.30 4.10 1.17
CA SER A 121 15.76 5.18 0.27
C SER A 121 16.55 4.69 -0.93
N GLN A 122 17.04 3.46 -0.92
CA GLN A 122 17.72 2.85 -2.06
C GLN A 122 16.72 2.17 -3.00
N LEU A 123 15.66 1.58 -2.45
CA LEU A 123 14.61 0.91 -3.21
C LEU A 123 13.59 1.91 -3.76
N TYR A 124 13.23 2.91 -2.95
CA TYR A 124 12.21 3.92 -3.27
C TYR A 124 12.77 5.33 -2.97
N PRO A 125 13.71 5.85 -3.78
CA PRO A 125 14.40 7.11 -3.53
C PRO A 125 13.46 8.32 -3.49
N GLU A 126 12.27 8.22 -4.09
CA GLU A 126 11.24 9.25 -4.10
C GLU A 126 10.75 9.62 -2.69
N ILE A 127 10.89 8.71 -1.70
CA ILE A 127 10.51 8.98 -0.30
C ILE A 127 11.27 10.18 0.28
N LEU A 128 12.48 10.45 -0.23
CA LEU A 128 13.30 11.58 0.21
C LEU A 128 12.75 12.92 -0.24
N ASN A 129 11.78 12.94 -1.16
CA ASN A 129 11.09 14.15 -1.63
C ASN A 129 9.89 14.51 -0.75
N ALA A 130 9.48 13.62 0.17
CA ALA A 130 8.37 13.89 1.05
C ALA A 130 8.69 15.03 2.03
N GLU A 131 7.74 15.95 2.20
CA GLU A 131 7.88 17.08 3.11
C GLU A 131 7.79 16.63 4.57
N THR A 132 8.56 17.27 5.43
CA THR A 132 8.55 17.00 6.88
C THR A 132 8.21 18.23 7.71
N GLY A 133 8.25 19.42 7.12
CA GLY A 133 8.13 20.71 7.80
C GLY A 133 6.74 20.99 8.40
N PHE A 134 5.73 20.21 8.08
CA PHE A 134 4.41 20.30 8.69
C PHE A 134 4.35 19.74 10.11
N MET A 135 5.39 19.05 10.58
CA MET A 135 5.47 18.51 11.95
C MET A 135 6.59 19.17 12.76
N ASN A 136 6.28 19.46 14.03
CA ASN A 136 7.26 19.87 15.03
C ASN A 136 7.13 18.94 16.26
N GLY A 137 7.99 17.94 16.35
CA GLY A 137 7.83 16.85 17.31
C GLY A 137 6.56 16.04 17.01
N THR A 138 5.63 16.02 17.95
CA THR A 138 4.32 15.37 17.81
C THR A 138 3.19 16.33 17.38
N ASP A 139 3.47 17.62 17.32
CA ASP A 139 2.50 18.62 16.90
C ASP A 139 2.50 18.82 15.39
N VAL A 140 1.30 19.00 14.82
CA VAL A 140 1.07 19.21 13.39
C VAL A 140 0.69 20.67 13.16
N ASN A 141 1.45 21.34 12.29
CA ASN A 141 1.08 22.65 11.74
C ASN A 141 0.12 22.42 10.57
N THR A 142 -1.16 22.69 10.79
CA THR A 142 -2.22 22.48 9.80
C THR A 142 -2.10 23.41 8.59
N GLU A 143 -1.50 24.58 8.73
CA GLU A 143 -1.28 25.51 7.62
C GLU A 143 -0.21 24.98 6.66
N GLU A 144 0.89 24.47 7.20
CA GLU A 144 1.94 23.83 6.39
C GLU A 144 1.42 22.53 5.75
N LEU A 145 0.63 21.75 6.50
CA LEU A 145 0.00 20.53 5.99
C LEU A 145 -0.97 20.84 4.83
N MET A 146 -1.72 21.95 4.92
CA MET A 146 -2.68 22.36 3.89
C MET A 146 -1.99 22.68 2.56
N LYS A 147 -0.75 23.19 2.58
CA LYS A 147 0.04 23.44 1.36
C LYS A 147 0.38 22.17 0.61
N LEU A 148 0.41 21.03 1.30
CA LEU A 148 0.66 19.74 0.67
C LEU A 148 -0.58 19.20 -0.06
N ALA A 149 -1.76 19.82 0.13
CA ALA A 149 -3.03 19.41 -0.47
C ALA A 149 -3.24 17.88 -0.45
N PRO A 150 -3.20 17.23 0.73
CA PRO A 150 -3.33 15.77 0.81
C PRO A 150 -4.76 15.32 0.52
N ASP A 151 -4.89 14.18 -0.19
CA ASP A 151 -6.17 13.49 -0.36
C ASP A 151 -6.57 12.75 0.91
N VAL A 152 -5.56 12.26 1.65
CA VAL A 152 -5.74 11.56 2.94
C VAL A 152 -4.56 11.82 3.87
N VAL A 153 -4.87 11.95 5.16
CA VAL A 153 -3.87 12.08 6.23
C VAL A 153 -4.02 10.91 7.19
N PHE A 154 -3.01 10.07 7.26
CA PHE A 154 -2.95 8.98 8.24
C PHE A 154 -2.32 9.46 9.54
N TYR A 155 -2.96 9.13 10.66
CA TYR A 155 -2.47 9.43 12.00
C TYR A 155 -2.65 8.24 12.94
N SER A 156 -1.89 8.23 14.04
CA SER A 156 -1.95 7.14 15.01
C SER A 156 -3.29 7.11 15.75
N ALA A 157 -3.95 5.96 15.76
CA ALA A 157 -5.16 5.73 16.56
C ALA A 157 -4.94 5.98 18.07
N MET A 158 -3.68 5.99 18.52
CA MET A 158 -3.32 6.33 19.92
C MET A 158 -3.32 7.83 20.19
N ASN A 159 -3.53 8.66 19.17
CA ASN A 159 -3.53 10.13 19.26
C ASN A 159 -4.87 10.73 18.77
N PRO A 160 -5.99 10.48 19.47
CA PRO A 160 -7.30 10.95 19.03
C PRO A 160 -7.38 12.50 18.95
N ALA A 161 -6.64 13.21 19.82
CA ALA A 161 -6.60 14.67 19.79
C ALA A 161 -6.03 15.23 18.49
N LEU A 162 -5.04 14.54 17.87
CA LEU A 162 -4.54 14.89 16.54
C LEU A 162 -5.64 14.65 15.49
N GLY A 163 -6.36 13.55 15.59
CA GLY A 163 -7.49 13.27 14.70
C GLY A 163 -8.54 14.36 14.71
N GLU A 164 -8.97 14.81 15.88
CA GLU A 164 -9.93 15.91 16.05
C GLU A 164 -9.38 17.23 15.44
N LYS A 165 -8.09 17.53 15.67
CA LYS A 165 -7.43 18.69 15.09
C LYS A 165 -7.44 18.66 13.56
N LEU A 166 -7.10 17.53 12.96
CA LEU A 166 -7.06 17.33 11.52
C LEU A 166 -8.45 17.44 10.90
N GLN A 167 -9.45 16.79 11.50
CA GLN A 167 -10.84 16.83 11.03
C GLN A 167 -11.42 18.24 11.12
N THR A 168 -11.14 18.97 12.23
CA THR A 168 -11.55 20.36 12.41
C THR A 168 -10.93 21.28 11.37
N ALA A 169 -9.69 20.99 10.94
CA ALA A 169 -9.02 21.72 9.87
C ALA A 169 -9.50 21.32 8.45
N GLY A 170 -10.42 20.34 8.33
CA GLY A 170 -11.04 19.92 7.07
C GLY A 170 -10.29 18.84 6.32
N PHE A 171 -9.33 18.17 6.94
CA PHE A 171 -8.61 17.05 6.30
C PHE A 171 -9.42 15.75 6.36
N CYS A 172 -9.28 14.93 5.30
CA CYS A 172 -9.68 13.53 5.33
C CYS A 172 -8.66 12.75 6.20
N ALA A 173 -8.96 12.65 7.50
CA ALA A 173 -8.06 12.06 8.50
C ALA A 173 -8.52 10.64 8.86
N VAL A 174 -7.61 9.67 8.75
CA VAL A 174 -7.87 8.25 9.00
C VAL A 174 -6.94 7.75 10.10
N ALA A 175 -7.52 7.23 11.17
CA ALA A 175 -6.78 6.64 12.27
C ALA A 175 -6.27 5.24 11.92
N VAL A 176 -4.98 5.00 12.15
CA VAL A 176 -4.36 3.70 11.94
C VAL A 176 -3.70 3.22 13.24
N SER A 177 -3.98 1.98 13.63
CA SER A 177 -3.35 1.33 14.77
C SER A 177 -2.19 0.46 14.30
N ALA A 178 -1.00 0.69 14.83
CA ALA A 178 0.14 -0.18 14.61
C ALA A 178 0.04 -1.52 15.37
N ASN A 179 -0.90 -1.62 16.31
CA ASN A 179 -1.03 -2.77 17.22
C ASN A 179 -2.27 -3.65 16.96
N LYS A 180 -3.18 -3.21 16.09
CA LYS A 180 -4.33 -4.00 15.68
C LYS A 180 -4.09 -4.57 14.28
N TRP A 181 -3.77 -5.84 14.23
CA TRP A 181 -3.62 -6.61 12.98
C TRP A 181 -4.87 -7.49 12.78
N GLU A 182 -6.04 -6.90 12.90
CA GLU A 182 -7.29 -7.57 12.61
C GLU A 182 -7.55 -7.42 11.11
N TYR A 183 -7.52 -8.54 10.40
CA TYR A 183 -7.77 -8.60 8.95
C TYR A 183 -9.24 -8.37 8.57
N ASP A 184 -10.10 -8.19 9.55
CA ASP A 184 -11.55 -8.02 9.37
C ASP A 184 -11.92 -6.59 8.94
N CYS A 185 -10.93 -5.71 8.75
CA CYS A 185 -11.12 -4.30 8.36
C CYS A 185 -10.86 -4.05 6.85
N ILE A 186 -10.82 -5.12 6.03
CA ILE A 186 -10.62 -5.00 4.58
C ILE A 186 -11.90 -5.38 3.84
#